data_45fafa70cc23075fa4ad58b1ddf8936b
#
_entry.id   45fafa70cc23075fa4ad58b1ddf8936b
#
_cell.length_a   1.000
_cell.length_b   1.000
_cell.length_c   1.000
_cell.angle_alpha   90.00
_cell.angle_beta   90.00
_cell.angle_gamma   90.00
#
_symmetry.space_group_name_H-M   'P 1'
#
loop_
_entity.id
_entity.type
_entity.pdbx_description
1 polymer ?
#
loop_
_entity_poly.entity_id
_entity_poly.type
_entity_poly.pdbx_seq_one_letter_code
_entity_poly.pdbx_strand_id
1 'polypeptide(L)'
;MRELNKQDMIDVLYGCAVLGTGGGGPLADGLELLEEHFEKGKTLKLITLDELPDDEYVVTPYGCGAPSAKPDPRLAHLKHSETAPAVLAVQALEEFLGK
;
A
#
# COMPACT_ATOMS: atom_id res chain seq x y z
N MET A 1 6.44 -14.66 -13.31
CA MET A 1 5.32 -13.96 -12.62
C MET A 1 4.50 -14.99 -11.86
N ARG A 2 4.18 -14.69 -10.63
CA ARG A 2 3.34 -15.53 -9.77
C ARG A 2 2.16 -14.73 -9.28
N GLU A 3 0.94 -15.25 -9.47
CA GLU A 3 -0.24 -14.69 -8.86
C GLU A 3 -0.32 -15.15 -7.41
N LEU A 4 -0.46 -14.19 -6.48
CA LEU A 4 -0.53 -14.47 -5.06
C LEU A 4 -1.97 -14.70 -4.63
N ASN A 5 -2.21 -15.79 -3.94
CA ASN A 5 -3.50 -16.05 -3.32
C ASN A 5 -3.63 -15.31 -1.98
N LYS A 6 -4.80 -15.39 -1.37
CA LYS A 6 -5.08 -14.71 -0.09
C LYS A 6 -4.11 -15.15 1.01
N GLN A 7 -3.81 -16.44 1.12
CA GLN A 7 -2.90 -16.95 2.14
C GLN A 7 -1.47 -16.47 1.92
N ASP A 8 -1.01 -16.44 0.66
CA ASP A 8 0.32 -15.89 0.32
C ASP A 8 0.45 -14.45 0.81
N MET A 9 -0.59 -13.63 0.61
CA MET A 9 -0.57 -12.23 1.04
C MET A 9 -0.66 -12.06 2.54
N ILE A 10 -1.41 -12.92 3.22
CA ILE A 10 -1.42 -12.95 4.69
C ILE A 10 -0.02 -13.23 5.22
N ASP A 11 0.67 -14.22 4.65
CA ASP A 11 2.04 -14.57 5.04
C ASP A 11 3.01 -13.41 4.80
N VAL A 12 2.87 -12.68 3.68
CA VAL A 12 3.65 -11.48 3.38
C VAL A 12 3.41 -10.40 4.43
N LEU A 13 2.17 -10.14 4.82
CA LEU A 13 1.83 -9.13 5.82
C LEU A 13 2.42 -9.47 7.19
N TYR A 14 2.37 -10.72 7.61
CA TYR A 14 3.02 -11.15 8.85
C TYR A 14 4.54 -10.98 8.79
N GLY A 15 5.15 -11.32 7.66
CA GLY A 15 6.58 -11.08 7.44
C GLY A 15 6.94 -9.60 7.51
N CYS A 16 6.13 -8.75 6.91
CA CYS A 16 6.30 -7.30 6.97
C CYS A 16 6.19 -6.76 8.40
N ALA A 17 5.26 -7.29 9.19
CA ALA A 17 5.11 -6.90 10.59
C ALA A 17 6.35 -7.23 11.42
N VAL A 18 6.97 -8.38 11.17
CA VAL A 18 8.23 -8.78 11.83
C VAL A 18 9.38 -7.88 11.41
N LEU A 19 9.58 -7.69 10.12
CA LEU A 19 10.66 -6.86 9.58
C LEU A 19 10.50 -5.37 9.90
N GLY A 20 9.26 -4.91 10.04
CA GLY A 20 8.96 -3.52 10.36
C GLY A 20 9.30 -3.12 11.79
N THR A 21 9.41 -4.08 12.71
CA THR A 21 9.80 -3.85 14.13
C THR A 21 9.01 -2.72 14.81
N GLY A 22 7.70 -2.68 14.57
CA GLY A 22 6.79 -1.68 15.10
C GLY A 22 6.49 -0.51 14.15
N GLY A 23 7.18 -0.42 13.01
CA GLY A 23 6.88 0.52 11.94
C GLY A 23 6.01 -0.11 10.85
N GLY A 24 5.65 0.69 9.86
CA GLY A 24 4.91 0.23 8.67
C GLY A 24 3.38 0.17 8.82
N GLY A 25 2.86 0.62 9.95
CA GLY A 25 1.44 0.62 10.25
C GLY A 25 0.94 -0.67 10.93
N PRO A 26 -0.28 -0.65 11.48
CA PRO A 26 -0.85 -1.81 12.16
C PRO A 26 -1.12 -2.98 11.22
N LEU A 27 -0.74 -4.18 11.63
CA LEU A 27 -1.01 -5.40 10.87
C LEU A 27 -2.51 -5.61 10.62
N ALA A 28 -3.35 -5.29 11.62
CA ALA A 28 -4.80 -5.44 11.51
C ALA A 28 -5.39 -4.64 10.35
N ASP A 29 -4.91 -3.43 10.13
CA ASP A 29 -5.36 -2.57 9.03
C ASP A 29 -4.99 -3.17 7.68
N GLY A 30 -3.79 -3.73 7.56
CA GLY A 30 -3.35 -4.43 6.35
C GLY A 30 -4.18 -5.67 6.05
N LEU A 31 -4.52 -6.45 7.06
CA LEU A 31 -5.35 -7.64 6.92
C LEU A 31 -6.79 -7.28 6.49
N GLU A 32 -7.36 -6.24 7.07
CA GLU A 32 -8.69 -5.74 6.69
C GLU A 32 -8.71 -5.25 5.23
N LEU A 33 -7.72 -4.47 4.84
CA LEU A 33 -7.59 -3.97 3.47
C LEU A 33 -7.43 -5.12 2.47
N LEU A 34 -6.65 -6.13 2.82
CA LEU A 34 -6.44 -7.31 2.01
C LEU A 34 -7.76 -8.09 1.78
N GLU A 35 -8.53 -8.28 2.84
CA GLU A 35 -9.85 -8.91 2.78
C GLU A 35 -10.76 -8.19 1.79
N GLU A 36 -10.85 -6.87 1.91
CA GLU A 36 -11.64 -6.02 1.03
C GLU A 36 -11.21 -6.15 -0.44
N HIS A 37 -9.90 -6.19 -0.71
CA HIS A 37 -9.38 -6.32 -2.07
C HIS A 37 -9.73 -7.66 -2.69
N PHE A 38 -9.64 -8.75 -1.93
CA PHE A 38 -10.02 -10.07 -2.43
C PHE A 38 -11.52 -10.22 -2.63
N GLU A 39 -12.34 -9.63 -1.78
CA GLU A 39 -13.80 -9.58 -1.94
C GLU A 39 -14.21 -8.85 -3.23
N LYS A 40 -13.45 -7.83 -3.62
CA LYS A 40 -13.65 -7.10 -4.88
C LYS A 40 -13.11 -7.83 -6.11
N GLY A 41 -12.59 -9.03 -5.96
CA GLY A 41 -12.02 -9.82 -7.04
C GLY A 41 -10.70 -9.29 -7.60
N LYS A 42 -9.98 -8.45 -6.85
CA LYS A 42 -8.66 -7.97 -7.26
C LYS A 42 -7.60 -9.04 -7.09
N THR A 43 -6.62 -9.04 -7.98
CA THR A 43 -5.50 -9.97 -7.97
C THR A 43 -4.20 -9.22 -7.66
N LEU A 44 -3.27 -9.93 -7.01
CA LEU A 44 -1.94 -9.44 -6.70
C LEU A 44 -0.92 -10.37 -7.34
N LYS A 45 0.11 -9.78 -7.94
CA LYS A 45 1.12 -10.52 -8.68
C LYS A 45 2.52 -10.19 -8.16
N LEU A 46 3.35 -11.21 -8.07
CA LEU A 46 4.76 -11.11 -7.75
C LEU A 46 5.57 -11.38 -9.00
N ILE A 47 6.48 -10.48 -9.33
CA ILE A 47 7.41 -10.65 -10.45
C ILE A 47 8.84 -10.70 -9.95
N THR A 48 9.72 -11.33 -10.73
CA THR A 48 11.16 -11.27 -10.49
C THR A 48 11.74 -10.00 -11.11
N LEU A 49 12.97 -9.63 -10.70
CA LEU A 49 13.66 -8.49 -11.31
C LEU A 49 13.88 -8.67 -12.80
N ASP A 50 14.12 -9.90 -13.25
CA ASP A 50 14.32 -10.21 -14.67
C ASP A 50 13.07 -9.99 -15.52
N GLU A 51 11.89 -10.07 -14.90
CA GLU A 51 10.60 -9.83 -15.57
C GLU A 51 10.26 -8.33 -15.68
N LEU A 52 10.99 -7.47 -14.97
CA LEU A 52 10.74 -6.02 -14.99
C LEU A 52 11.55 -5.39 -16.13
N PRO A 53 10.90 -4.71 -17.10
CA PRO A 53 11.61 -3.98 -18.14
C PRO A 53 12.49 -2.87 -17.55
N ASP A 54 13.67 -2.64 -18.14
CA ASP A 54 14.64 -1.66 -17.64
C ASP A 54 14.13 -0.21 -17.72
N ASP A 55 13.17 0.05 -18.58
CA ASP A 55 12.58 1.38 -18.82
C ASP A 55 11.27 1.61 -18.04
N GLU A 56 10.86 0.66 -17.19
CA GLU A 56 9.65 0.81 -16.37
C GLU A 56 9.91 1.53 -15.05
N TYR A 57 8.91 2.27 -14.61
CA TYR A 57 8.93 2.91 -13.32
C TYR A 57 8.49 1.94 -12.23
N VAL A 58 9.19 2.00 -11.10
CA VAL A 58 8.81 1.28 -9.88
C VAL A 58 8.58 2.31 -8.78
N VAL A 59 7.46 2.20 -8.09
CA VAL A 59 7.11 3.13 -7.02
C VAL A 59 6.80 2.38 -5.73
N THR A 60 7.19 2.98 -4.62
CA THR A 60 6.88 2.47 -3.29
C THR A 60 6.15 3.57 -2.52
N PRO A 61 4.82 3.56 -2.47
CA PRO A 61 4.08 4.51 -1.67
C PRO A 61 4.22 4.19 -0.19
N TYR A 62 4.34 5.23 0.63
CA TYR A 62 4.43 5.06 2.09
C TYR A 62 3.85 6.27 2.80
N GLY A 63 3.42 6.08 4.03
CA GLY A 63 3.01 7.15 4.93
C GLY A 63 4.16 7.57 5.83
N CYS A 64 4.22 8.85 6.16
CA CYS A 64 5.21 9.39 7.08
C CYS A 64 4.50 10.08 8.23
N GLY A 65 4.87 9.72 9.47
CA GLY A 65 4.25 10.29 10.65
C GLY A 65 4.61 9.52 11.91
N ALA A 66 4.19 10.03 13.06
CA ALA A 66 4.37 9.34 14.34
C ALA A 66 3.10 8.56 14.70
N PRO A 67 3.20 7.29 15.17
CA PRO A 67 2.04 6.49 15.57
C PRO A 67 1.17 7.14 16.65
N SER A 68 1.77 7.97 17.50
CA SER A 68 1.11 8.72 18.57
C SER A 68 0.69 10.14 18.20
N ALA A 69 0.89 10.55 16.93
CA ALA A 69 0.53 11.88 16.49
C ALA A 69 -0.98 12.10 16.57
N LYS A 70 -1.39 13.20 17.19
CA LYS A 70 -2.80 13.60 17.23
C LYS A 70 -3.13 14.37 15.95
N PRO A 71 -4.37 14.28 15.46
CA PRO A 71 -4.82 15.11 14.35
C PRO A 71 -4.59 16.58 14.65
N ASP A 72 -4.05 17.32 13.68
CA ASP A 72 -3.86 18.75 13.81
C ASP A 72 -5.19 19.47 13.55
N PRO A 73 -5.76 20.20 14.53
CA PRO A 73 -7.02 20.92 14.35
C PRO A 73 -6.99 21.94 13.19
N ARG A 74 -5.81 22.45 12.86
CA ARG A 74 -5.65 23.41 11.75
C ARG A 74 -5.93 22.78 10.38
N LEU A 75 -5.84 21.45 10.29
CA LEU A 75 -6.08 20.68 9.07
C LEU A 75 -7.48 20.06 9.03
N ALA A 76 -8.31 20.31 10.05
CA ALA A 76 -9.65 19.73 10.15
C ALA A 76 -10.58 20.12 9.00
N HIS A 77 -10.31 21.25 8.31
CA HIS A 77 -11.08 21.69 7.16
C HIS A 77 -10.77 20.90 5.87
N LEU A 78 -9.69 20.14 5.86
CA LEU A 78 -9.33 19.31 4.70
C LEU A 78 -10.26 18.11 4.65
N LYS A 79 -10.86 17.89 3.50
CA LYS A 79 -11.72 16.74 3.28
C LYS A 79 -10.90 15.47 3.22
N HIS A 80 -11.29 14.47 3.97
CA HIS A 80 -10.74 13.14 3.83
C HIS A 80 -11.34 12.48 2.59
N SER A 81 -10.48 11.97 1.72
CA SER A 81 -10.91 11.14 0.60
C SER A 81 -11.25 9.73 1.09
N GLU A 82 -12.27 9.10 0.50
CA GLU A 82 -12.54 7.68 0.72
C GLU A 82 -11.42 6.79 0.15
N THR A 83 -10.67 7.32 -0.82
CA THR A 83 -9.51 6.65 -1.39
C THR A 83 -8.31 6.81 -0.46
N ALA A 84 -7.61 5.71 -0.20
CA ALA A 84 -6.42 5.72 0.64
C ALA A 84 -5.35 6.71 0.11
N PRO A 85 -4.68 7.47 1.00
CA PRO A 85 -3.66 8.45 0.58
C PRO A 85 -2.54 7.87 -0.29
N ALA A 86 -2.10 6.64 -0.01
CA ALA A 86 -1.08 5.96 -0.81
C ALA A 86 -1.53 5.74 -2.26
N VAL A 87 -2.79 5.38 -2.47
CA VAL A 87 -3.38 5.22 -3.81
C VAL A 87 -3.43 6.56 -4.55
N LEU A 88 -3.85 7.63 -3.86
CA LEU A 88 -3.87 8.98 -4.43
C LEU A 88 -2.48 9.44 -4.84
N ALA A 89 -1.45 9.14 -4.03
CA ALA A 89 -0.07 9.48 -4.34
C ALA A 89 0.41 8.79 -5.62
N VAL A 90 0.12 7.51 -5.79
CA VAL A 90 0.48 6.75 -6.99
C VAL A 90 -0.26 7.30 -8.22
N GLN A 91 -1.56 7.56 -8.09
CA GLN A 91 -2.37 8.13 -9.18
C GLN A 91 -1.85 9.50 -9.63
N ALA A 92 -1.48 10.36 -8.68
CA ALA A 92 -0.91 11.67 -8.99
C ALA A 92 0.42 11.54 -9.73
N LEU A 93 1.26 10.59 -9.36
CA LEU A 93 2.52 10.33 -10.04
C LEU A 93 2.30 9.80 -11.45
N GLU A 94 1.36 8.87 -11.64
CA GLU A 94 0.98 8.35 -12.95
C GLU A 94 0.52 9.47 -13.88
N GLU A 95 -0.32 10.37 -13.39
CA GLU A 95 -0.78 11.54 -14.15
C GLU A 95 0.39 12.45 -14.54
N PHE A 96 1.28 12.74 -13.60
CA PHE A 96 2.46 13.58 -13.83
C PHE A 96 3.40 12.98 -14.89
N LEU A 97 3.62 11.67 -14.85
CA LEU A 97 4.48 10.95 -15.80
C LEU A 97 3.79 10.67 -17.14
N GLY A 98 2.47 10.81 -17.23
CA GLY A 98 1.69 10.46 -18.43
C GLY A 98 1.58 8.97 -18.67
N LYS A 99 1.59 8.20 -17.59
CA LYS A 99 1.59 6.73 -17.67
C LYS A 99 0.44 6.04 -16.96
#